data_f6ff36823bc37dd364e0519c2eb2226a
#
_entry.id   f6ff36823bc37dd364e0519c2eb2226a
#
_cell.length_a   1.000
_cell.length_b   1.000
_cell.length_c   1.000
_cell.angle_alpha   90.00
_cell.angle_beta   90.00
_cell.angle_gamma   90.00
#
_symmetry.space_group_name_H-M   'P 1'
#
loop_
_entity.id
_entity.type
_entity.pdbx_description
1 polymer ?
#
loop_
_entity_poly.entity_id
_entity_poly.type
_entity_poly.pdbx_seq_one_letter_code
_entity_poly.pdbx_strand_id
1 'polypeptide(L)'
;MIRSTLIAAVLGMLAAALALYLLTTPPRQDPAAVPPGAHSVVAEAAIPVEAWPICSSMGSMVESADWAALDPDFAAGKRAIVAGDWNGAIKTLTSAGLRDDRNADIQNYLGYAYRRLRQLDPAMRHYQRALTLNPRHRSAHEHLGEAYLVQGDLIKAQEHLTALERICLIPCEEYDDLKRAIAEYNKIARR
;
A
#
# COMPACT_ATOMS: atom_id res chain seq x y z
N MET A 1 61.44 15.04 -21.64
CA MET A 1 60.97 15.76 -20.42
C MET A 1 59.56 16.30 -20.51
N ILE A 2 58.98 16.58 -21.68
CA ILE A 2 57.65 17.19 -21.87
C ILE A 2 56.48 16.23 -21.51
N ARG A 3 56.65 14.90 -21.66
CA ARG A 3 55.57 13.95 -21.37
C ARG A 3 55.26 13.76 -19.87
N SER A 4 56.25 13.89 -19.00
CA SER A 4 56.08 13.73 -17.55
C SER A 4 55.33 14.90 -16.90
N THR A 5 55.57 16.11 -17.44
CA THR A 5 54.89 17.32 -16.91
C THR A 5 53.40 17.38 -17.30
N LEU A 6 53.05 16.88 -18.47
CA LEU A 6 51.66 16.80 -18.91
C LEU A 6 50.83 15.79 -18.07
N ILE A 7 51.38 14.64 -17.73
CA ILE A 7 50.74 13.64 -16.91
C ILE A 7 50.48 14.14 -15.49
N ALA A 8 51.45 14.84 -14.89
CA ALA A 8 51.28 15.42 -13.57
C ALA A 8 50.24 16.52 -13.55
N ALA A 9 50.13 17.33 -14.58
CA ALA A 9 49.10 18.38 -14.69
C ALA A 9 47.68 17.77 -14.83
N VAL A 10 47.52 16.71 -15.63
CA VAL A 10 46.22 16.04 -15.79
C VAL A 10 45.77 15.34 -14.51
N LEU A 11 46.67 14.68 -13.80
CA LEU A 11 46.37 14.04 -12.51
C LEU A 11 46.02 15.09 -11.44
N GLY A 12 46.69 16.22 -11.44
CA GLY A 12 46.35 17.35 -10.53
C GLY A 12 44.95 17.93 -10.78
N MET A 13 44.57 18.12 -12.05
CA MET A 13 43.22 18.59 -12.41
C MET A 13 42.12 17.58 -12.07
N LEU A 14 42.37 16.29 -12.26
CA LEU A 14 41.42 15.24 -11.88
C LEU A 14 41.24 15.16 -10.37
N ALA A 15 42.31 15.31 -9.59
CA ALA A 15 42.21 15.32 -8.12
C ALA A 15 41.44 16.54 -7.60
N ALA A 16 41.70 17.73 -8.20
CA ALA A 16 40.96 18.94 -7.85
C ALA A 16 39.48 18.88 -8.22
N ALA A 17 39.14 18.27 -9.39
CA ALA A 17 37.75 18.09 -9.81
C ALA A 17 37.02 17.08 -8.89
N LEU A 18 37.68 16.02 -8.46
CA LEU A 18 37.11 15.02 -7.53
C LEU A 18 36.88 15.67 -6.14
N ALA A 19 37.82 16.47 -5.64
CA ALA A 19 37.67 17.17 -4.38
C ALA A 19 36.52 18.18 -4.42
N LEU A 20 36.37 18.93 -5.53
CA LEU A 20 35.27 19.87 -5.72
C LEU A 20 33.92 19.12 -5.81
N TYR A 21 33.87 17.98 -6.49
CA TYR A 21 32.69 17.14 -6.59
C TYR A 21 32.25 16.62 -5.22
N LEU A 22 33.19 16.17 -4.38
CA LEU A 22 32.90 15.67 -3.04
C LEU A 22 32.47 16.78 -2.06
N LEU A 23 32.90 18.02 -2.30
CA LEU A 23 32.51 19.20 -1.50
C LEU A 23 31.16 19.78 -1.93
N THR A 24 30.76 19.59 -3.18
CA THR A 24 29.50 20.13 -3.73
C THR A 24 28.35 19.16 -3.78
N THR A 25 28.61 17.86 -3.63
CA THR A 25 27.52 16.88 -3.51
C THR A 25 26.89 16.98 -2.13
N PRO A 26 25.60 17.32 -2.03
CA PRO A 26 24.90 17.25 -0.76
C PRO A 26 24.94 15.81 -0.23
N PRO A 27 24.99 15.59 1.10
CA PRO A 27 24.98 14.26 1.67
C PRO A 27 23.77 13.51 1.12
N ARG A 28 24.02 12.30 0.63
CA ARG A 28 22.95 11.40 0.17
C ARG A 28 22.00 11.23 1.33
N GLN A 29 20.81 11.84 1.25
CA GLN A 29 19.76 11.61 2.22
C GLN A 29 19.30 10.16 2.04
N ASP A 30 19.59 9.32 3.02
CA ASP A 30 18.99 7.99 3.09
C ASP A 30 17.46 8.16 3.13
N PRO A 31 16.72 7.50 2.24
CA PRO A 31 15.25 7.62 2.20
C PRO A 31 14.57 7.06 3.47
N ALA A 32 15.33 6.58 4.44
CA ALA A 32 14.84 6.03 5.72
C ALA A 32 14.87 7.01 6.90
N ALA A 33 15.47 8.19 6.76
CA ALA A 33 15.49 9.18 7.83
C ALA A 33 14.30 10.14 7.70
N VAL A 34 13.12 9.67 8.07
CA VAL A 34 11.98 10.56 8.37
C VAL A 34 12.31 11.27 9.69
N PRO A 35 12.36 12.60 9.75
CA PRO A 35 12.70 13.32 10.98
C PRO A 35 11.67 12.94 12.07
N PRO A 36 12.12 12.69 13.32
CA PRO A 36 11.23 12.45 14.43
C PRO A 36 10.44 13.74 14.71
N GLY A 37 9.19 13.82 14.29
CA GLY A 37 8.33 14.99 14.45
C GLY A 37 7.33 15.21 13.32
N ALA A 38 7.54 14.63 12.14
CA ALA A 38 6.60 14.78 11.03
C ALA A 38 5.30 13.95 11.18
N HIS A 39 5.25 13.05 12.16
CA HIS A 39 4.09 12.19 12.41
C HIS A 39 3.05 12.78 13.37
N SER A 40 3.32 13.93 13.99
CA SER A 40 2.48 14.43 15.08
C SER A 40 1.30 15.31 14.66
N VAL A 41 1.21 15.75 13.42
CA VAL A 41 0.17 16.71 12.99
C VAL A 41 -0.98 16.04 12.24
N VAL A 42 -0.78 14.81 11.73
CA VAL A 42 -1.83 14.07 11.01
C VAL A 42 -2.44 12.95 11.86
N ALA A 43 -1.84 12.64 13.02
CA ALA A 43 -2.25 11.52 13.86
C ALA A 43 -3.53 11.76 14.66
N GLU A 44 -4.00 13.01 14.78
CA GLU A 44 -5.13 13.35 15.66
C GLU A 44 -6.50 13.30 14.97
N ALA A 45 -6.53 13.22 13.64
CA ALA A 45 -7.76 13.03 12.86
C ALA A 45 -7.89 11.64 12.23
N ALA A 46 -6.90 10.78 12.39
CA ALA A 46 -6.95 9.43 11.83
C ALA A 46 -7.92 8.56 12.64
N ILE A 47 -8.91 8.00 11.97
CA ILE A 47 -9.79 6.97 12.54
C ILE A 47 -8.89 5.84 13.07
N PRO A 48 -9.01 5.43 14.34
CA PRO A 48 -8.23 4.32 14.88
C PRO A 48 -8.41 3.09 14.00
N VAL A 49 -7.34 2.44 13.60
CA VAL A 49 -7.37 1.25 12.73
C VAL A 49 -8.21 0.12 13.35
N GLU A 50 -8.34 0.10 14.68
CA GLU A 50 -9.19 -0.84 15.41
C GLU A 50 -10.69 -0.54 15.27
N ALA A 51 -11.07 0.69 14.91
CA ALA A 51 -12.47 1.07 14.70
C ALA A 51 -12.98 0.81 13.29
N TRP A 52 -12.13 0.27 12.42
CA TRP A 52 -12.53 0.01 11.05
C TRP A 52 -13.31 -1.29 10.98
N PRO A 53 -14.49 -1.27 10.36
CA PRO A 53 -15.24 -2.49 10.17
C PRO A 53 -14.34 -3.49 9.45
N ILE A 54 -14.22 -4.69 10.02
CA ILE A 54 -13.68 -5.84 9.30
C ILE A 54 -14.66 -6.07 8.18
N CYS A 55 -14.20 -6.05 6.93
CA CYS A 55 -15.05 -6.42 5.82
C CYS A 55 -15.66 -7.79 6.11
N SER A 56 -16.95 -7.84 6.36
CA SER A 56 -17.67 -9.10 6.55
C SER A 56 -17.54 -9.99 5.32
N SER A 57 -17.34 -9.41 4.13
CA SER A 57 -17.05 -10.13 2.90
C SER A 57 -15.77 -10.95 2.95
N MET A 58 -14.74 -10.54 3.71
CA MET A 58 -13.54 -11.37 3.89
C MET A 58 -13.78 -12.61 4.75
N GLY A 59 -14.68 -12.53 5.73
CA GLY A 59 -15.09 -13.69 6.52
C GLY A 59 -15.85 -14.72 5.68
N SER A 60 -16.75 -14.29 4.81
CA SER A 60 -17.55 -15.18 3.97
C SER A 60 -16.76 -15.82 2.82
N MET A 61 -15.70 -15.19 2.32
CA MET A 61 -14.81 -15.77 1.31
C MET A 61 -13.98 -16.94 1.82
N VAL A 62 -13.88 -17.12 3.13
CA VAL A 62 -13.08 -18.18 3.75
C VAL A 62 -13.82 -19.52 3.81
N GLU A 63 -15.13 -19.51 3.82
CA GLU A 63 -15.96 -20.72 4.00
C GLU A 63 -16.33 -21.47 2.71
N SER A 64 -15.97 -20.94 1.52
CA SER A 64 -16.26 -21.66 0.28
C SER A 64 -15.36 -22.89 0.10
N ALA A 65 -15.98 -24.03 -0.22
CA ALA A 65 -15.37 -25.35 -0.30
C ALA A 65 -14.29 -25.54 -1.39
N ASP A 66 -13.97 -24.52 -2.17
CA ASP A 66 -13.04 -24.59 -3.30
C ASP A 66 -11.56 -24.37 -2.95
N TRP A 67 -11.19 -24.45 -1.68
CA TRP A 67 -9.81 -24.30 -1.23
C TRP A 67 -8.82 -25.25 -1.93
N ALA A 68 -9.28 -26.45 -2.30
CA ALA A 68 -8.44 -27.47 -2.92
C ALA A 68 -8.05 -27.13 -4.37
N ALA A 69 -8.80 -26.25 -5.03
CA ALA A 69 -8.53 -25.80 -6.40
C ALA A 69 -7.64 -24.55 -6.47
N LEU A 70 -7.37 -23.89 -5.34
CA LEU A 70 -6.54 -22.71 -5.26
C LEU A 70 -5.06 -23.08 -5.11
N ASP A 71 -4.18 -22.18 -5.58
CA ASP A 71 -2.75 -22.28 -5.27
C ASP A 71 -2.54 -22.48 -3.76
N PRO A 72 -1.73 -23.47 -3.32
CA PRO A 72 -1.59 -23.82 -1.90
C PRO A 72 -1.11 -22.65 -1.04
N ASP A 73 -0.24 -21.78 -1.57
CA ASP A 73 0.25 -20.61 -0.83
C ASP A 73 -0.81 -19.50 -0.81
N PHE A 74 -1.62 -19.36 -1.86
CA PHE A 74 -2.76 -18.46 -1.84
C PHE A 74 -3.79 -18.90 -0.80
N ALA A 75 -4.13 -20.17 -0.77
CA ALA A 75 -5.01 -20.74 0.25
C ALA A 75 -4.44 -20.57 1.67
N ALA A 76 -3.13 -20.79 1.85
CA ALA A 76 -2.45 -20.58 3.13
C ALA A 76 -2.47 -19.11 3.54
N GLY A 77 -2.25 -18.20 2.60
CA GLY A 77 -2.31 -16.75 2.84
C GLY A 77 -3.68 -16.29 3.32
N LYS A 78 -4.76 -16.77 2.69
CA LYS A 78 -6.12 -16.48 3.13
C LYS A 78 -6.39 -17.02 4.55
N ARG A 79 -5.95 -18.24 4.87
CA ARG A 79 -6.05 -18.78 6.24
C ARG A 79 -5.27 -17.95 7.26
N ALA A 80 -4.08 -17.49 6.90
CA ALA A 80 -3.26 -16.64 7.75
C ALA A 80 -3.95 -15.29 8.04
N ILE A 81 -4.63 -14.69 7.04
CA ILE A 81 -5.45 -13.49 7.22
C ILE A 81 -6.55 -13.72 8.27
N VAL A 82 -7.29 -14.82 8.15
CA VAL A 82 -8.36 -15.17 9.11
C VAL A 82 -7.80 -15.39 10.53
N ALA A 83 -6.62 -16.01 10.62
CA ALA A 83 -5.93 -16.23 11.89
C ALA A 83 -5.30 -14.94 12.46
N GLY A 84 -5.27 -13.84 11.72
CA GLY A 84 -4.58 -12.61 12.13
C GLY A 84 -3.06 -12.69 12.04
N ASP A 85 -2.52 -13.71 11.38
CA ASP A 85 -1.08 -13.83 11.10
C ASP A 85 -0.72 -13.04 9.84
N TRP A 86 -0.57 -11.71 10.03
CA TRP A 86 -0.31 -10.78 8.92
C TRP A 86 1.03 -11.03 8.24
N ASN A 87 2.06 -11.38 9.00
CA ASN A 87 3.38 -11.68 8.45
C ASN A 87 3.39 -13.00 7.68
N GLY A 88 2.74 -14.04 8.19
CA GLY A 88 2.52 -15.30 7.50
C GLY A 88 1.71 -15.10 6.22
N ALA A 89 0.67 -14.28 6.27
CA ALA A 89 -0.13 -13.92 5.10
C ALA A 89 0.72 -13.25 4.01
N ILE A 90 1.51 -12.22 4.36
CA ILE A 90 2.39 -11.55 3.41
C ILE A 90 3.38 -12.52 2.78
N LYS A 91 4.02 -13.39 3.59
CA LYS A 91 4.99 -14.37 3.09
C LYS A 91 4.36 -15.33 2.06
N THR A 92 3.24 -15.93 2.41
CA THR A 92 2.58 -16.93 1.55
C THR A 92 1.93 -16.30 0.32
N LEU A 93 1.26 -15.15 0.47
CA LEU A 93 0.67 -14.42 -0.65
C LEU A 93 1.73 -13.88 -1.63
N THR A 94 2.90 -13.46 -1.12
CA THR A 94 4.02 -13.08 -1.99
C THR A 94 4.51 -14.28 -2.80
N SER A 95 4.64 -15.45 -2.18
CA SER A 95 5.01 -16.68 -2.89
C SER A 95 3.97 -17.05 -3.97
N ALA A 96 2.68 -16.96 -3.66
CA ALA A 96 1.61 -17.16 -4.64
C ALA A 96 1.68 -16.15 -5.78
N GLY A 97 1.92 -14.86 -5.48
CA GLY A 97 2.03 -13.79 -6.46
C GLY A 97 3.23 -13.91 -7.40
N LEU A 98 4.28 -14.65 -7.01
CA LEU A 98 5.39 -14.97 -7.92
C LEU A 98 4.98 -15.99 -9.01
N ARG A 99 3.98 -16.82 -8.76
CA ARG A 99 3.46 -17.81 -9.71
C ARG A 99 2.29 -17.26 -10.53
N ASP A 100 1.50 -16.36 -9.96
CA ASP A 100 0.39 -15.67 -10.62
C ASP A 100 0.44 -14.17 -10.32
N ASP A 101 1.26 -13.46 -11.09
CA ASP A 101 1.49 -12.01 -10.95
C ASP A 101 0.33 -11.17 -11.49
N ARG A 102 -0.66 -11.80 -12.13
CA ARG A 102 -1.86 -11.17 -12.69
C ARG A 102 -3.11 -11.36 -11.85
N ASN A 103 -3.00 -11.96 -10.71
CA ASN A 103 -4.10 -12.22 -9.80
C ASN A 103 -4.39 -10.98 -8.93
N ALA A 104 -5.51 -10.33 -9.20
CA ALA A 104 -5.92 -9.13 -8.47
C ALA A 104 -6.27 -9.43 -7.01
N ASP A 105 -6.81 -10.61 -6.71
CA ASP A 105 -7.16 -11.01 -5.36
C ASP A 105 -5.91 -11.14 -4.48
N ILE A 106 -4.83 -11.74 -4.99
CA ILE A 106 -3.55 -11.84 -4.26
C ILE A 106 -3.06 -10.43 -3.89
N GLN A 107 -3.11 -9.50 -4.85
CA GLN A 107 -2.70 -8.12 -4.60
C GLN A 107 -3.60 -7.44 -3.56
N ASN A 108 -4.91 -7.63 -3.64
CA ASN A 108 -5.84 -7.10 -2.65
C ASN A 108 -5.56 -7.65 -1.24
N TYR A 109 -5.34 -8.96 -1.09
CA TYR A 109 -5.03 -9.57 0.21
C TYR A 109 -3.67 -9.13 0.76
N LEU A 110 -2.65 -8.95 -0.08
CA LEU A 110 -1.38 -8.36 0.33
C LEU A 110 -1.57 -6.93 0.87
N GLY A 111 -2.33 -6.11 0.16
CA GLY A 111 -2.69 -4.77 0.61
C GLY A 111 -3.38 -4.79 1.98
N TYR A 112 -4.33 -5.71 2.16
CA TYR A 112 -5.02 -5.87 3.44
C TYR A 112 -4.08 -6.25 4.58
N ALA A 113 -3.19 -7.23 4.38
CA ALA A 113 -2.24 -7.65 5.40
C ALA A 113 -1.26 -6.52 5.80
N TYR A 114 -0.74 -5.76 4.81
CA TYR A 114 0.09 -4.60 5.08
C TYR A 114 -0.65 -3.51 5.86
N ARG A 115 -1.91 -3.23 5.51
CA ARG A 115 -2.73 -2.26 6.23
C ARG A 115 -2.93 -2.66 7.70
N ARG A 116 -3.16 -3.94 7.98
CA ARG A 116 -3.28 -4.48 9.34
C ARG A 116 -1.99 -4.33 10.16
N LEU A 117 -0.83 -4.33 9.51
CA LEU A 117 0.46 -3.99 10.11
C LEU A 117 0.73 -2.47 10.18
N ARG A 118 -0.25 -1.62 9.87
CA ARG A 118 -0.13 -0.15 9.80
C ARG A 118 0.90 0.34 8.77
N GLN A 119 1.22 -0.49 7.79
CA GLN A 119 2.12 -0.17 6.69
C GLN A 119 1.30 0.33 5.49
N LEU A 120 0.88 1.61 5.56
CA LEU A 120 -0.09 2.17 4.62
C LEU A 120 0.45 2.27 3.20
N ASP A 121 1.71 2.71 3.02
CA ASP A 121 2.29 2.89 1.69
C ASP A 121 2.37 1.57 0.88
N PRO A 122 2.92 0.46 1.42
CA PRO A 122 2.85 -0.81 0.71
C PRO A 122 1.41 -1.29 0.50
N ALA A 123 0.50 -1.10 1.46
CA ALA A 123 -0.90 -1.46 1.29
C ALA A 123 -1.53 -0.79 0.08
N MET A 124 -1.37 0.53 -0.04
CA MET A 124 -1.90 1.31 -1.17
C MET A 124 -1.33 0.87 -2.52
N ARG A 125 -0.01 0.60 -2.59
CA ARG A 125 0.59 0.08 -3.83
C ARG A 125 -0.04 -1.24 -4.27
N HIS A 126 -0.29 -2.14 -3.33
CA HIS A 126 -0.91 -3.42 -3.64
C HIS A 126 -2.38 -3.27 -4.07
N TYR A 127 -3.17 -2.41 -3.42
CA TYR A 127 -4.54 -2.11 -3.86
C TYR A 127 -4.58 -1.46 -5.25
N GLN A 128 -3.69 -0.51 -5.52
CA GLN A 128 -3.56 0.10 -6.86
C GLN A 128 -3.17 -0.94 -7.92
N ARG A 129 -2.28 -1.87 -7.56
CA ARG A 129 -1.92 -2.98 -8.46
C ARG A 129 -3.13 -3.90 -8.71
N ALA A 130 -3.93 -4.21 -7.69
CA ALA A 130 -5.16 -4.99 -7.83
C ALA A 130 -6.14 -4.31 -8.81
N LEU A 131 -6.33 -2.99 -8.70
CA LEU A 131 -7.18 -2.22 -9.61
C LEU A 131 -6.60 -2.06 -11.02
N THR A 132 -5.28 -2.08 -11.18
CA THR A 132 -4.63 -2.14 -12.50
C THR A 132 -4.93 -3.47 -13.19
N LEU A 133 -4.95 -4.57 -12.44
CA LEU A 133 -5.23 -5.92 -12.95
C LEU A 133 -6.72 -6.14 -13.19
N ASN A 134 -7.56 -5.66 -12.29
CA ASN A 134 -9.00 -5.74 -12.37
C ASN A 134 -9.63 -4.39 -11.95
N PRO A 135 -9.93 -3.49 -12.92
CA PRO A 135 -10.55 -2.18 -12.64
C PRO A 135 -11.96 -2.26 -12.02
N ARG A 136 -12.55 -3.44 -11.94
CA ARG A 136 -13.86 -3.67 -11.33
C ARG A 136 -13.77 -4.45 -10.02
N HIS A 137 -12.57 -4.55 -9.43
CA HIS A 137 -12.35 -5.28 -8.19
C HIS A 137 -12.96 -4.50 -7.00
N ARG A 138 -14.13 -4.91 -6.55
CA ARG A 138 -14.92 -4.19 -5.53
C ARG A 138 -14.15 -3.99 -4.23
N SER A 139 -13.65 -5.07 -3.64
CA SER A 139 -12.93 -4.97 -2.37
C SER A 139 -11.64 -4.12 -2.45
N ALA A 140 -10.98 -4.07 -3.62
CA ALA A 140 -9.81 -3.18 -3.80
C ALA A 140 -10.22 -1.70 -3.86
N HIS A 141 -11.38 -1.37 -4.46
CA HIS A 141 -11.93 -0.01 -4.41
C HIS A 141 -12.30 0.39 -2.98
N GLU A 142 -12.99 -0.46 -2.24
CA GLU A 142 -13.32 -0.24 -0.84
C GLU A 142 -12.06 0.02 0.00
N HIS A 143 -11.13 -0.93 0.00
CA HIS A 143 -9.92 -0.86 0.82
C HIS A 143 -9.02 0.34 0.47
N LEU A 144 -8.91 0.69 -0.82
CA LEU A 144 -8.13 1.85 -1.23
C LEU A 144 -8.84 3.16 -0.87
N GLY A 145 -10.16 3.20 -0.97
CA GLY A 145 -10.98 4.33 -0.50
C GLY A 145 -10.79 4.58 1.00
N GLU A 146 -10.85 3.52 1.81
CA GLU A 146 -10.56 3.61 3.25
C GLU A 146 -9.13 4.05 3.53
N ALA A 147 -8.14 3.54 2.76
CA ALA A 147 -6.75 3.94 2.91
C ALA A 147 -6.56 5.44 2.63
N TYR A 148 -7.29 6.01 1.67
CA TYR A 148 -7.29 7.45 1.42
C TYR A 148 -7.91 8.25 2.57
N LEU A 149 -8.95 7.75 3.25
CA LEU A 149 -9.48 8.40 4.45
C LEU A 149 -8.44 8.48 5.57
N VAL A 150 -7.60 7.45 5.72
CA VAL A 150 -6.47 7.47 6.68
C VAL A 150 -5.45 8.55 6.33
N GLN A 151 -5.23 8.79 5.04
CA GLN A 151 -4.36 9.88 4.57
C GLN A 151 -5.02 11.27 4.63
N GLY A 152 -6.33 11.35 4.96
CA GLY A 152 -7.07 12.60 4.93
C GLY A 152 -7.54 13.02 3.54
N ASP A 153 -7.40 12.16 2.53
CA ASP A 153 -7.82 12.43 1.14
C ASP A 153 -9.27 11.97 0.90
N LEU A 154 -10.20 12.75 1.41
CA LEU A 154 -11.63 12.51 1.25
C LEU A 154 -12.06 12.48 -0.22
N ILE A 155 -11.40 13.30 -1.08
CA ILE A 155 -11.78 13.40 -2.49
C ILE A 155 -11.54 12.06 -3.17
N LYS A 156 -10.36 11.48 -3.01
CA LYS A 156 -10.05 10.16 -3.58
C LYS A 156 -10.92 9.04 -2.99
N ALA A 157 -11.23 9.10 -1.70
CA ALA A 157 -12.15 8.12 -1.12
C ALA A 157 -13.54 8.19 -1.78
N GLN A 158 -14.05 9.39 -2.09
CA GLN A 158 -15.32 9.58 -2.81
C GLN A 158 -15.25 9.11 -4.27
N GLU A 159 -14.11 9.25 -4.94
CA GLU A 159 -13.90 8.70 -6.29
C GLU A 159 -14.06 7.17 -6.29
N HIS A 160 -13.49 6.49 -5.29
CA HIS A 160 -13.64 5.04 -5.13
C HIS A 160 -15.07 4.64 -4.79
N LEU A 161 -15.77 5.39 -3.97
CA LEU A 161 -17.20 5.16 -3.70
C LEU A 161 -18.04 5.29 -4.99
N THR A 162 -17.77 6.31 -5.81
CA THR A 162 -18.43 6.50 -7.10
C THR A 162 -18.11 5.35 -8.08
N ALA A 163 -16.88 4.82 -8.04
CA ALA A 163 -16.54 3.63 -8.82
C ALA A 163 -17.35 2.41 -8.39
N LEU A 164 -17.48 2.18 -7.08
CA LEU A 164 -18.31 1.10 -6.54
C LEU A 164 -19.79 1.24 -6.93
N GLU A 165 -20.33 2.45 -6.89
CA GLU A 165 -21.72 2.70 -7.33
C GLU A 165 -21.95 2.28 -8.80
N ARG A 166 -20.96 2.48 -9.66
CA ARG A 166 -21.04 2.05 -11.07
C ARG A 166 -20.80 0.56 -11.28
N ILE A 167 -20.04 -0.08 -10.38
CA ILE A 167 -19.72 -1.50 -10.47
C ILE A 167 -20.87 -2.35 -9.92
N CYS A 168 -21.49 -1.92 -8.83
CA CYS A 168 -22.56 -2.62 -8.15
C CYS A 168 -23.91 -2.20 -8.72
N LEU A 169 -24.53 -3.08 -9.50
CA LEU A 169 -25.90 -2.85 -10.06
C LEU A 169 -26.98 -2.80 -8.97
N ILE A 170 -26.74 -3.48 -7.87
CA ILE A 170 -27.52 -3.46 -6.62
C ILE A 170 -26.52 -3.07 -5.54
N PRO A 171 -26.93 -2.32 -4.51
CA PRO A 171 -26.02 -1.99 -3.40
C PRO A 171 -25.26 -3.25 -2.94
N CYS A 172 -23.94 -3.16 -2.93
CA CYS A 172 -23.05 -4.23 -2.49
C CYS A 172 -22.41 -3.84 -1.17
N GLU A 173 -21.95 -4.83 -0.43
CA GLU A 173 -21.38 -4.63 0.90
C GLU A 173 -20.22 -3.64 0.86
N GLU A 174 -19.34 -3.75 -0.13
CA GLU A 174 -18.17 -2.87 -0.28
C GLU A 174 -18.55 -1.39 -0.50
N TYR A 175 -19.67 -1.14 -1.19
CA TYR A 175 -20.20 0.22 -1.35
C TYR A 175 -20.73 0.75 -0.02
N ASP A 176 -21.51 -0.04 0.70
CA ASP A 176 -22.11 0.37 1.96
C ASP A 176 -21.06 0.59 3.05
N ASP A 177 -20.00 -0.22 3.05
CA ASP A 177 -18.90 -0.11 4.01
C ASP A 177 -18.07 1.15 3.76
N LEU A 178 -17.66 1.43 2.53
CA LEU A 178 -16.93 2.65 2.21
C LEU A 178 -17.79 3.90 2.44
N LYS A 179 -19.08 3.86 2.10
CA LYS A 179 -20.01 4.96 2.38
C LYS A 179 -20.12 5.25 3.87
N ARG A 180 -20.16 4.20 4.70
CA ARG A 180 -20.19 4.32 6.17
C ARG A 180 -18.87 4.90 6.67
N ALA A 181 -17.73 4.44 6.17
CA ALA A 181 -16.42 4.97 6.54
C ALA A 181 -16.28 6.47 6.22
N ILE A 182 -16.73 6.91 5.05
CA ILE A 182 -16.76 8.33 4.66
C ILE A 182 -17.68 9.15 5.59
N ALA A 183 -18.84 8.62 5.93
CA ALA A 183 -19.77 9.31 6.85
C ALA A 183 -19.16 9.48 8.25
N GLU A 184 -18.47 8.48 8.76
CA GLU A 184 -17.79 8.56 10.06
C GLU A 184 -16.60 9.52 10.02
N TYR A 185 -15.78 9.49 8.96
CA TYR A 185 -14.70 10.46 8.74
C TYR A 185 -15.24 11.91 8.81
N ASN A 186 -16.35 12.20 8.12
CA ASN A 186 -16.97 13.53 8.11
C ASN A 186 -17.48 13.97 9.49
N LYS A 187 -17.94 13.06 10.35
CA LYS A 187 -18.34 13.38 11.72
C LYS A 187 -17.15 13.80 12.57
N ILE A 188 -16.01 13.10 12.40
CA ILE A 188 -14.79 13.39 13.15
C ILE A 188 -14.19 14.72 12.69
N ALA A 189 -14.14 14.98 11.39
CA ALA A 189 -13.57 16.20 10.80
C ALA A 189 -14.36 17.49 11.15
N ARG A 190 -15.62 17.36 11.64
CA ARG A 190 -16.47 18.51 12.03
C ARG A 190 -16.38 18.85 13.52
N ARG A 191 -15.63 18.07 14.31
CA ARG A 191 -15.45 18.29 15.76
C ARG A 191 -14.22 19.12 16.04
#